data_16cbe66134aaef8d1277545c342e473f
#
_entry.id   16cbe66134aaef8d1277545c342e473f
#
_cell.length_a   1.000
_cell.length_b   1.000
_cell.length_c   1.000
_cell.angle_alpha   90.00
_cell.angle_beta   90.00
_cell.angle_gamma   90.00
#
_symmetry.space_group_name_H-M   'P 1'
#
loop_
_entity.id
_entity.type
_entity.pdbx_description
1 polymer ?
#
loop_
_entity_poly.entity_id
_entity_poly.type
_entity_poly.pdbx_seq_one_letter_code
_entity_poly.pdbx_strand_id
1 'polypeptide(L)'
;MGLALGQLAGMIYLDFFMLEGHQATAFLADPLALVMVLVISLVGGIVCIFGLGYMQEHEDHLRLAKSKQSRFFFFLLLFLGAMNGLVLCDSLTWVFFFWEITTLCSFFLISHDGTREAKRNATRALWMNMVGGIGFLAAMLFMQKAIGTLSIQAMLAQS
;
A
#
# COMPACT_ATOMS: atom_id res chain seq x y z
N MET A 1 -1.65 15.22 -1.13
CA MET A 1 -1.87 14.55 -2.41
C MET A 1 -0.73 14.81 -3.40
N GLY A 2 -0.29 16.04 -3.62
CA GLY A 2 0.83 16.37 -4.51
C GLY A 2 2.18 15.73 -4.11
N LEU A 3 2.50 15.65 -2.82
CA LEU A 3 3.72 15.03 -2.31
C LEU A 3 3.74 13.51 -2.50
N ALA A 4 2.62 12.81 -2.27
CA ALA A 4 2.52 11.36 -2.51
C ALA A 4 2.66 11.02 -4.00
N LEU A 5 2.07 11.83 -4.88
CA LEU A 5 2.27 11.72 -6.33
C LEU A 5 3.70 12.04 -6.74
N GLY A 6 4.34 13.01 -6.08
CA GLY A 6 5.75 13.36 -6.30
C GLY A 6 6.70 12.23 -5.88
N GLN A 7 6.41 11.55 -4.77
CA GLN A 7 7.16 10.37 -4.32
C GLN A 7 7.02 9.20 -5.29
N LEU A 8 5.78 8.90 -5.75
CA LEU A 8 5.52 7.87 -6.76
C LEU A 8 6.22 8.19 -8.09
N ALA A 9 6.16 9.44 -8.55
CA ALA A 9 6.84 9.86 -9.78
C ALA A 9 8.37 9.78 -9.66
N GLY A 10 8.93 10.20 -8.52
CA GLY A 10 10.35 10.07 -8.23
C GLY A 10 10.83 8.62 -8.20
N MET A 11 9.99 7.74 -7.70
CA MET A 11 10.25 6.30 -7.64
C MET A 11 10.22 5.63 -9.02
N ILE A 12 9.18 5.93 -9.83
CA ILE A 12 9.09 5.45 -11.21
C ILE A 12 10.29 5.94 -12.03
N TYR A 13 10.72 7.19 -11.79
CA TYR A 13 11.91 7.75 -12.43
C TYR A 13 13.19 7.02 -12.00
N LEU A 14 13.36 6.71 -10.72
CA LEU A 14 14.51 5.96 -10.21
C LEU A 14 14.52 4.52 -10.73
N ASP A 15 13.38 3.85 -10.79
CA ASP A 15 13.27 2.47 -11.28
C ASP A 15 13.53 2.41 -12.80
N PHE A 16 12.99 3.35 -13.57
CA PHE A 16 13.13 3.38 -15.02
C PHE A 16 14.52 3.85 -15.48
N PHE A 17 15.15 4.80 -14.76
CA PHE A 17 16.43 5.41 -15.20
C PHE A 17 17.68 4.80 -14.56
N MET A 18 17.57 4.22 -13.36
CA MET A 18 18.73 3.71 -12.60
C MET A 18 18.88 2.19 -12.63
N LEU A 19 17.84 1.43 -13.07
CA LEU A 19 17.81 -0.03 -12.96
C LEU A 19 17.78 -0.78 -14.30
N GLU A 20 18.14 -0.13 -15.41
CA GLU A 20 18.35 -0.81 -16.69
C GLU A 20 19.52 -1.80 -16.61
N GLY A 21 19.33 -2.93 -15.97
CA GLY A 21 20.39 -3.95 -16.02
C GLY A 21 20.27 -5.16 -15.08
N HIS A 22 19.40 -5.13 -14.07
CA HIS A 22 19.26 -6.30 -13.19
C HIS A 22 17.84 -6.85 -13.26
N GLN A 23 17.69 -7.97 -13.95
CA GLN A 23 16.51 -8.84 -13.90
C GLN A 23 16.46 -9.55 -12.54
N ALA A 24 16.28 -8.81 -11.46
CA ALA A 24 15.83 -9.38 -10.20
C ALA A 24 14.36 -9.78 -10.40
N THR A 25 14.02 -11.01 -10.05
CA THR A 25 12.62 -11.46 -10.04
C THR A 25 11.85 -10.52 -9.11
N ALA A 26 10.94 -9.71 -9.67
CA ALA A 26 10.22 -8.70 -8.91
C ALA A 26 9.35 -9.31 -7.80
N PHE A 27 8.99 -10.58 -7.96
CA PHE A 27 8.13 -11.31 -7.03
C PHE A 27 8.76 -12.64 -6.64
N LEU A 28 8.68 -12.97 -5.35
CA LEU A 28 9.12 -14.23 -4.77
C LEU A 28 8.01 -14.81 -3.91
N ALA A 29 7.66 -16.07 -4.16
CA ALA A 29 6.71 -16.84 -3.36
C ALA A 29 7.47 -17.82 -2.47
N ASP A 30 7.93 -17.38 -1.31
CA ASP A 30 8.46 -18.25 -0.27
C ASP A 30 7.35 -18.82 0.64
N PRO A 31 7.60 -19.85 1.45
CA PRO A 31 6.60 -20.41 2.35
C PRO A 31 6.00 -19.39 3.33
N LEU A 32 6.79 -18.40 3.78
CA LEU A 32 6.33 -17.35 4.67
C LEU A 32 5.38 -16.40 3.94
N ALA A 33 5.73 -15.99 2.72
CA ALA A 33 4.88 -15.15 1.89
C ALA A 33 3.52 -15.82 1.61
N LEU A 34 3.51 -17.14 1.33
CA LEU A 34 2.27 -17.90 1.11
C LEU A 34 1.36 -17.89 2.34
N VAL A 35 1.93 -18.10 3.54
CA VAL A 35 1.17 -18.01 4.80
C VAL A 35 0.60 -16.60 5.00
N MET A 36 1.39 -15.56 4.74
CA MET A 36 0.93 -14.17 4.86
C MET A 36 -0.18 -13.85 3.86
N VAL A 37 -0.06 -14.27 2.60
CA VAL A 37 -1.11 -14.11 1.57
C VAL A 37 -2.41 -14.81 2.01
N LEU A 38 -2.31 -16.01 2.60
CA LEU A 38 -3.47 -16.73 3.13
C LEU A 38 -4.15 -15.95 4.25
N VAL A 39 -3.38 -15.43 5.21
CA VAL A 39 -3.90 -14.63 6.32
C VAL A 39 -4.56 -13.34 5.79
N ILE A 40 -3.91 -12.60 4.91
CA ILE A 40 -4.45 -11.36 4.31
C ILE A 40 -5.76 -11.66 3.57
N SER A 41 -5.79 -12.72 2.78
CA SER A 41 -6.96 -13.09 1.97
C SER A 41 -8.13 -13.55 2.84
N LEU A 42 -7.86 -14.34 3.90
CA LEU A 42 -8.87 -14.82 4.82
C LEU A 42 -9.48 -13.67 5.63
N VAL A 43 -8.63 -12.87 6.27
CA VAL A 43 -9.07 -11.71 7.08
C VAL A 43 -9.76 -10.68 6.18
N GLY A 44 -9.19 -10.38 5.01
CA GLY A 44 -9.78 -9.47 4.03
C GLY A 44 -11.13 -9.94 3.51
N GLY A 45 -11.28 -11.25 3.26
CA GLY A 45 -12.56 -11.86 2.88
C GLY A 45 -13.62 -11.68 3.97
N ILE A 46 -13.26 -11.95 5.22
CA ILE A 46 -14.15 -11.73 6.37
C ILE A 46 -14.56 -10.25 6.46
N VAL A 47 -13.62 -9.32 6.36
CA VAL A 47 -13.90 -7.88 6.40
C VAL A 47 -14.82 -7.46 5.25
N CYS A 48 -14.65 -8.01 4.05
CA CYS A 48 -15.53 -7.74 2.91
C CYS A 48 -16.97 -8.22 3.19
N ILE A 49 -17.16 -9.43 3.74
CA ILE A 49 -18.48 -9.99 4.06
C ILE A 49 -19.19 -9.13 5.11
N PHE A 50 -18.51 -8.82 6.22
CA PHE A 50 -19.06 -7.95 7.26
C PHE A 50 -19.32 -6.52 6.75
N GLY A 51 -18.43 -5.99 5.90
CA GLY A 51 -18.56 -4.67 5.31
C GLY A 51 -19.82 -4.51 4.45
N LEU A 52 -20.29 -5.58 3.78
CA LEU A 52 -21.54 -5.54 3.02
C LEU A 52 -22.76 -5.23 3.91
N GLY A 53 -22.89 -5.95 5.01
CA GLY A 53 -24.01 -5.71 5.96
C GLY A 53 -23.91 -4.35 6.65
N TYR A 54 -22.72 -3.99 7.12
CA TYR A 54 -22.46 -2.72 7.79
C TYR A 54 -22.76 -1.50 6.89
N MET A 55 -22.34 -1.54 5.63
CA MET A 55 -22.52 -0.43 4.71
C MET A 55 -24.00 -0.24 4.31
N GLN A 56 -24.78 -1.32 4.17
CA GLN A 56 -26.21 -1.22 3.91
C GLN A 56 -26.93 -0.51 5.06
N GLU A 57 -26.69 -0.94 6.30
CA GLU A 57 -27.31 -0.35 7.49
C GLU A 57 -26.87 1.12 7.68
N HIS A 58 -25.60 1.43 7.43
CA HIS A 58 -25.06 2.79 7.55
C HIS A 58 -25.67 3.76 6.52
N GLU A 59 -25.85 3.33 5.27
CA GLU A 59 -26.46 4.14 4.21
C GLU A 59 -27.96 4.38 4.45
N ASP A 60 -28.67 3.37 4.97
CA ASP A 60 -30.10 3.49 5.34
C ASP A 60 -30.31 4.51 6.46
N HIS A 61 -29.44 4.51 7.48
CA HIS A 61 -29.49 5.50 8.57
C HIS A 61 -29.21 6.92 8.10
N LEU A 62 -28.29 7.11 7.14
CA LEU A 62 -27.89 8.43 6.66
C LEU A 62 -28.78 8.97 5.52
N ARG A 63 -29.75 8.19 5.01
CA ARG A 63 -30.63 8.53 3.87
C ARG A 63 -29.86 9.16 2.69
N LEU A 64 -28.70 8.59 2.35
CA LEU A 64 -27.85 9.11 1.29
C LEU A 64 -28.52 8.93 -0.08
N ALA A 65 -28.70 10.03 -0.81
CA ALA A 65 -29.26 10.04 -2.16
C ALA A 65 -28.37 9.30 -3.19
N LYS A 66 -27.13 8.98 -2.82
CA LYS A 66 -26.15 8.27 -3.69
C LYS A 66 -25.35 7.30 -2.86
N SER A 67 -25.39 6.00 -3.21
CA SER A 67 -24.59 4.96 -2.55
C SER A 67 -23.10 5.22 -2.74
N LYS A 68 -22.36 5.21 -1.64
CA LYS A 68 -20.89 5.31 -1.60
C LYS A 68 -20.22 3.92 -1.47
N GLN A 69 -21.04 2.88 -1.42
CA GLN A 69 -20.61 1.50 -1.17
C GLN A 69 -19.59 1.00 -2.19
N SER A 70 -19.84 1.24 -3.49
CA SER A 70 -18.91 0.83 -4.56
C SER A 70 -17.52 1.44 -4.40
N ARG A 71 -17.44 2.70 -3.97
CA ARG A 71 -16.17 3.38 -3.73
C ARG A 71 -15.43 2.78 -2.53
N PHE A 72 -16.14 2.45 -1.46
CA PHE A 72 -15.56 1.82 -0.28
C PHE A 72 -14.95 0.46 -0.63
N PHE A 73 -15.72 -0.42 -1.28
CA PHE A 73 -15.25 -1.74 -1.69
C PHE A 73 -14.12 -1.69 -2.70
N PHE A 74 -14.14 -0.72 -3.63
CA PHE A 74 -13.02 -0.52 -4.56
C PHE A 74 -11.71 -0.27 -3.82
N PHE A 75 -11.69 0.67 -2.85
CA PHE A 75 -10.48 0.96 -2.09
C PHE A 75 -10.11 -0.17 -1.13
N LEU A 76 -11.08 -0.90 -0.59
CA LEU A 76 -10.83 -2.07 0.26
C LEU A 76 -10.15 -3.19 -0.54
N LEU A 77 -10.67 -3.53 -1.71
CA LEU A 77 -10.09 -4.56 -2.59
C LEU A 77 -8.71 -4.14 -3.11
N LEU A 78 -8.55 -2.86 -3.48
CA LEU A 78 -7.25 -2.32 -3.89
C LEU A 78 -6.23 -2.39 -2.76
N PHE A 79 -6.64 -2.11 -1.53
CA PHE A 79 -5.80 -2.26 -0.33
C PHE A 79 -5.35 -3.70 -0.13
N LEU A 80 -6.27 -4.67 -0.20
CA LEU A 80 -5.95 -6.09 -0.07
C LEU A 80 -5.02 -6.58 -1.18
N GLY A 81 -5.25 -6.15 -2.41
CA GLY A 81 -4.37 -6.44 -3.54
C GLY A 81 -2.96 -5.88 -3.34
N ALA A 82 -2.86 -4.63 -2.88
CA ALA A 82 -1.57 -4.00 -2.58
C ALA A 82 -0.83 -4.70 -1.43
N MET A 83 -1.53 -5.12 -0.37
CA MET A 83 -0.93 -5.91 0.73
C MET A 83 -0.39 -7.25 0.26
N ASN A 84 -1.13 -7.98 -0.59
CA ASN A 84 -0.63 -9.22 -1.19
C ASN A 84 0.58 -8.96 -2.10
N GLY A 85 0.55 -7.90 -2.91
CA GLY A 85 1.68 -7.48 -3.72
C GLY A 85 2.92 -7.19 -2.89
N LEU A 86 2.76 -6.45 -1.76
CA LEU A 86 3.84 -6.10 -0.84
C LEU A 86 4.54 -7.34 -0.26
N VAL A 87 3.76 -8.35 0.14
CA VAL A 87 4.29 -9.59 0.74
C VAL A 87 5.03 -10.46 -0.26
N LEU A 88 4.62 -10.43 -1.52
CA LEU A 88 5.23 -11.24 -2.59
C LEU A 88 6.44 -10.57 -3.25
N CYS A 89 6.76 -9.31 -2.92
CA CYS A 89 7.86 -8.58 -3.55
C CYS A 89 9.23 -8.96 -2.99
N ASP A 90 10.21 -9.18 -3.88
CA ASP A 90 11.63 -9.28 -3.53
C ASP A 90 12.39 -7.94 -3.69
N SER A 91 11.84 -6.98 -4.41
CA SER A 91 12.47 -5.68 -4.64
C SER A 91 11.93 -4.62 -3.67
N LEU A 92 12.81 -3.90 -2.96
CA LEU A 92 12.45 -2.79 -2.07
C LEU A 92 11.69 -1.69 -2.80
N THR A 93 11.93 -1.49 -4.10
CA THR A 93 11.23 -0.54 -4.93
C THR A 93 9.75 -0.90 -5.05
N TRP A 94 9.45 -2.16 -5.36
CA TRP A 94 8.06 -2.64 -5.44
C TRP A 94 7.37 -2.68 -4.06
N VAL A 95 8.11 -3.04 -3.00
CA VAL A 95 7.62 -2.94 -1.61
C VAL A 95 7.18 -1.51 -1.30
N PHE A 96 8.00 -0.51 -1.62
CA PHE A 96 7.66 0.90 -1.42
C PHE A 96 6.44 1.33 -2.25
N PHE A 97 6.35 0.91 -3.52
CA PHE A 97 5.21 1.18 -4.39
C PHE A 97 3.89 0.67 -3.79
N PHE A 98 3.85 -0.60 -3.39
CA PHE A 98 2.65 -1.16 -2.77
C PHE A 98 2.33 -0.52 -1.41
N TRP A 99 3.35 -0.16 -0.63
CA TRP A 99 3.17 0.61 0.60
C TRP A 99 2.46 1.94 0.33
N GLU A 100 2.89 2.72 -0.66
CA GLU A 100 2.25 3.99 -1.01
C GLU A 100 0.78 3.79 -1.46
N ILE A 101 0.48 2.71 -2.19
CA ILE A 101 -0.91 2.36 -2.54
C ILE A 101 -1.72 2.08 -1.28
N THR A 102 -1.20 1.32 -0.31
CA THR A 102 -1.92 1.04 0.95
C THR A 102 -2.17 2.32 1.75
N THR A 103 -1.22 3.26 1.74
CA THR A 103 -1.35 4.59 2.37
C THR A 103 -2.50 5.39 1.76
N LEU A 104 -2.56 5.45 0.43
CA LEU A 104 -3.66 6.13 -0.28
C LEU A 104 -5.01 5.47 -0.03
N CYS A 105 -5.08 4.14 -0.09
CA CYS A 105 -6.31 3.40 0.21
C CYS A 105 -6.79 3.66 1.64
N SER A 106 -5.89 3.64 2.62
CA SER A 106 -6.19 3.94 4.03
C SER A 106 -6.78 5.35 4.19
N PHE A 107 -6.21 6.34 3.52
CA PHE A 107 -6.74 7.71 3.52
C PHE A 107 -8.19 7.75 3.02
N PHE A 108 -8.49 7.09 1.90
CA PHE A 108 -9.84 7.06 1.34
C PHE A 108 -10.82 6.28 2.20
N LEU A 109 -10.39 5.17 2.80
CA LEU A 109 -11.22 4.36 3.71
C LEU A 109 -11.54 5.11 5.00
N ILE A 110 -10.56 5.76 5.65
CA ILE A 110 -10.77 6.54 6.88
C ILE A 110 -11.65 7.77 6.60
N SER A 111 -11.48 8.42 5.44
CA SER A 111 -12.25 9.61 5.07
C SER A 111 -13.64 9.30 4.49
N HIS A 112 -14.04 8.02 4.43
CA HIS A 112 -15.27 7.56 3.76
C HIS A 112 -16.53 8.25 4.25
N ASP A 113 -16.70 8.41 5.56
CA ASP A 113 -17.88 9.05 6.18
C ASP A 113 -18.04 10.52 5.76
N GLY A 114 -16.98 11.18 5.34
CA GLY A 114 -16.99 12.56 4.89
C GLY A 114 -17.11 13.57 6.04
N THR A 115 -17.17 13.13 7.30
CA THR A 115 -17.23 14.01 8.48
C THR A 115 -15.95 14.83 8.61
N ARG A 116 -16.02 15.99 9.27
CA ARG A 116 -14.83 16.82 9.52
C ARG A 116 -13.78 16.08 10.36
N GLU A 117 -14.23 15.25 11.28
CA GLU A 117 -13.37 14.46 12.15
C GLU A 117 -12.68 13.34 11.38
N ALA A 118 -13.41 12.56 10.57
CA ALA A 118 -12.85 11.52 9.71
C ALA A 118 -11.79 12.08 8.75
N LYS A 119 -12.06 13.22 8.10
CA LYS A 119 -11.10 13.91 7.22
C LYS A 119 -9.84 14.34 7.96
N ARG A 120 -9.98 14.89 9.18
CA ARG A 120 -8.83 15.29 10.00
C ARG A 120 -7.97 14.10 10.39
N ASN A 121 -8.59 12.99 10.79
CA ASN A 121 -7.89 11.76 11.17
C ASN A 121 -7.22 11.10 9.95
N ALA A 122 -7.89 11.05 8.81
CA ALA A 122 -7.31 10.58 7.56
C ALA A 122 -6.08 11.42 7.16
N THR A 123 -6.15 12.74 7.27
CA THR A 123 -5.03 13.64 6.97
C THR A 123 -3.85 13.42 7.94
N ARG A 124 -4.11 13.19 9.23
CA ARG A 124 -3.06 12.87 10.20
C ARG A 124 -2.37 11.55 9.86
N ALA A 125 -3.14 10.49 9.57
CA ALA A 125 -2.59 9.20 9.14
C ALA A 125 -1.75 9.34 7.87
N LEU A 126 -2.22 10.10 6.89
CA LEU A 126 -1.47 10.38 5.66
C LEU A 126 -0.13 11.06 5.95
N TRP A 127 -0.11 12.10 6.80
CA TRP A 127 1.13 12.80 7.17
C TRP A 127 2.14 11.89 7.87
N MET A 128 1.70 11.05 8.81
CA MET A 128 2.57 10.09 9.50
C MET A 128 3.20 9.11 8.50
N ASN A 129 2.40 8.55 7.60
CA ASN A 129 2.89 7.64 6.57
C ASN A 129 3.85 8.33 5.59
N MET A 130 3.58 9.59 5.20
CA MET A 130 4.47 10.34 4.32
C MET A 130 5.85 10.58 4.94
N VAL A 131 5.92 10.91 6.23
CA VAL A 131 7.21 11.04 6.94
C VAL A 131 7.95 9.70 6.95
N GLY A 132 7.23 8.60 7.21
CA GLY A 132 7.79 7.24 7.11
C GLY A 132 8.28 6.90 5.70
N GLY A 133 7.51 7.26 4.68
CA GLY A 133 7.86 7.06 3.26
C GLY A 133 9.13 7.80 2.84
N ILE A 134 9.33 9.05 3.30
CA ILE A 134 10.57 9.80 3.07
C ILE A 134 11.75 9.08 3.71
N GLY A 135 11.60 8.61 4.95
CA GLY A 135 12.63 7.83 5.65
C GLY A 135 12.98 6.54 4.92
N PHE A 136 11.96 5.81 4.43
CA PHE A 136 12.14 4.59 3.67
C PHE A 136 12.88 4.86 2.35
N LEU A 137 12.49 5.91 1.62
CA LEU A 137 13.15 6.31 0.37
C LEU A 137 14.63 6.67 0.63
N ALA A 138 14.93 7.43 1.69
CA ALA A 138 16.30 7.75 2.07
C ALA A 138 17.12 6.48 2.39
N ALA A 139 16.52 5.51 3.08
CA ALA A 139 17.14 4.22 3.37
C ALA A 139 17.44 3.43 2.09
N MET A 140 16.50 3.40 1.13
CA MET A 140 16.70 2.75 -0.18
C MET A 140 17.88 3.37 -0.94
N LEU A 141 17.96 4.70 -1.02
CA LEU A 141 19.06 5.40 -1.67
C LEU A 141 20.42 5.10 -1.00
N PHE A 142 20.43 5.03 0.33
CA PHE A 142 21.64 4.65 1.07
C PHE A 142 22.06 3.21 0.80
N MET A 143 21.11 2.27 0.81
CA MET A 143 21.33 0.85 0.51
C MET A 143 21.85 0.66 -0.92
N GLN A 144 21.25 1.35 -1.89
CA GLN A 144 21.71 1.31 -3.28
C GLN A 144 23.15 1.76 -3.43
N LYS A 145 23.56 2.82 -2.71
CA LYS A 145 24.95 3.30 -2.72
C LYS A 145 25.93 2.37 -2.01
N ALA A 146 25.47 1.71 -0.95
CA ALA A 146 26.34 0.87 -0.11
C ALA A 146 26.51 -0.55 -0.69
N ILE A 147 25.45 -1.14 -1.21
CA ILE A 147 25.40 -2.56 -1.60
C ILE A 147 25.24 -2.70 -3.13
N GLY A 148 24.71 -1.68 -3.83
CA GLY A 148 24.52 -1.70 -5.27
C GLY A 148 23.29 -2.51 -5.74
N THR A 149 22.43 -3.00 -4.82
CA THR A 149 21.22 -3.76 -5.14
C THR A 149 20.07 -3.38 -4.21
N LEU A 150 18.84 -3.48 -4.72
CA LEU A 150 17.60 -3.33 -3.97
C LEU A 150 16.80 -4.64 -3.86
N SER A 151 17.37 -5.78 -4.28
CA SER A 151 16.79 -7.11 -4.05
C SER A 151 17.04 -7.54 -2.62
N ILE A 152 15.99 -7.94 -1.91
CA ILE A 152 16.05 -8.38 -0.51
C ILE A 152 16.89 -9.65 -0.39
N GLN A 153 16.71 -10.59 -1.30
CA GLN A 153 17.49 -11.83 -1.31
C GLN A 153 18.98 -11.58 -1.55
N ALA A 154 19.33 -10.70 -2.49
CA ALA A 154 20.72 -10.37 -2.76
C ALA A 154 21.40 -9.69 -1.56
N MET A 155 20.64 -8.87 -0.80
CA MET A 155 21.15 -8.27 0.44
C MET A 155 21.37 -9.31 1.54
N LEU A 156 20.44 -10.25 1.72
CA LEU A 156 20.58 -11.33 2.70
C LEU A 156 21.74 -12.27 2.38
N ALA A 157 22.04 -12.48 1.10
CA ALA A 157 23.17 -13.32 0.68
C ALA A 157 24.54 -12.66 0.92
N GLN A 158 24.59 -11.36 1.14
CA GLN A 158 25.83 -10.60 1.41
C GLN A 158 26.06 -10.30 2.90
N SER A 159 25.10 -10.59 3.77
CA SER A 159 25.23 -10.43 5.22
C SER A 159 25.74 -11.68 5.87
#